data_e3b638eb4267e992ec4d9b6451cc3291
#
_entry.id   e3b638eb4267e992ec4d9b6451cc3291
#
_cell.length_a   1.000
_cell.length_b   1.000
_cell.length_c   1.000
_cell.angle_alpha   90.00
_cell.angle_beta   90.00
_cell.angle_gamma   90.00
#
_symmetry.space_group_name_H-M   'P 1'
#
loop_
_entity.id
_entity.type
_entity.pdbx_description
1 polymer ?
#
loop_
_entity_poly.entity_id
_entity_poly.type
_entity_poly.pdbx_seq_one_letter_code
_entity_poly.pdbx_strand_id
1 'polypeptide(L)'
;VEVQKRGGIAGYVDAEHAMDPPYAKALGVDIDILYISQPDDGEQALEITETMVRSGAIDIVIVDSVAALVPRAEIEGEMGDSHMGLQARLMSQALRKLTGITNKSNCTVVFINQLREKIGVTFGNPETTTGGRALKFYSSIRMEIRKADVLKQGTEIVGNRTKVKVAKNKVAPPFRTAEFDIIYGKGISKEGDILDLAADVDIVNKSGAWYAYKETRIGQGRENAKQFLREHPEMCAEIDHLVRVHYGLEQNQAAPQTAEAADAAEAPITETEF
;
A
#
# COMPACT_ATOMS: atom_id res chain seq x y z
N VAL A 1 -5.22 6.88 -4.27
CA VAL A 1 -4.67 7.07 -5.62
C VAL A 1 -4.80 5.78 -6.44
N GLU A 2 -4.14 4.68 -6.06
CA GLU A 2 -4.08 3.48 -6.90
C GLU A 2 -5.45 2.81 -7.14
N VAL A 3 -6.35 2.88 -6.17
CA VAL A 3 -7.74 2.41 -6.33
C VAL A 3 -8.49 3.31 -7.32
N GLN A 4 -8.39 4.63 -7.19
CA GLN A 4 -9.04 5.60 -8.08
C GLN A 4 -8.54 5.48 -9.52
N LYS A 5 -7.24 5.26 -9.75
CA LYS A 5 -6.66 5.00 -11.09
C LYS A 5 -7.28 3.78 -11.80
N ARG A 6 -7.79 2.82 -11.02
CA ARG A 6 -8.48 1.61 -11.53
C ARG A 6 -9.99 1.81 -11.65
N GLY A 7 -10.50 3.03 -11.46
CA GLY A 7 -11.93 3.35 -11.47
C GLY A 7 -12.66 3.00 -10.17
N GLY A 8 -11.95 2.63 -9.11
CA GLY A 8 -12.55 2.31 -7.82
C GLY A 8 -12.77 3.55 -6.95
N ILE A 9 -13.61 3.40 -5.94
CA ILE A 9 -14.05 4.47 -5.04
C ILE A 9 -13.40 4.28 -3.68
N ALA A 10 -12.88 5.40 -3.11
CA ALA A 10 -12.24 5.43 -1.81
C ALA A 10 -13.06 6.21 -0.78
N GLY A 11 -13.16 5.68 0.44
CA GLY A 11 -13.66 6.38 1.62
C GLY A 11 -12.53 6.66 2.62
N TYR A 12 -12.58 7.81 3.27
CA TYR A 12 -11.61 8.24 4.25
C TYR A 12 -12.34 8.73 5.51
N VAL A 13 -12.15 8.03 6.61
CA VAL A 13 -12.70 8.38 7.91
C VAL A 13 -11.59 9.07 8.71
N ASP A 14 -11.63 10.40 8.72
CA ASP A 14 -10.63 11.28 9.32
C ASP A 14 -11.00 11.57 10.79
N ALA A 15 -10.67 10.62 11.67
CA ALA A 15 -10.92 10.77 13.10
C ALA A 15 -9.92 11.72 13.80
N GLU A 16 -8.81 12.06 13.15
CA GLU A 16 -7.86 13.06 13.67
C GLU A 16 -8.18 14.49 13.22
N HIS A 17 -9.13 14.67 12.27
CA HIS A 17 -9.47 15.97 11.67
C HIS A 17 -8.25 16.69 11.06
N ALA A 18 -7.33 15.92 10.48
CA ALA A 18 -6.02 16.40 10.04
C ALA A 18 -5.77 16.21 8.53
N MET A 19 -6.76 15.73 7.77
CA MET A 19 -6.64 15.55 6.33
C MET A 19 -6.49 16.90 5.64
N ASP A 20 -5.40 17.05 4.88
CA ASP A 20 -5.10 18.24 4.07
C ASP A 20 -5.44 17.94 2.59
N PRO A 21 -6.54 18.51 2.04
CA PRO A 21 -6.94 18.30 0.67
C PRO A 21 -5.90 18.75 -0.37
N PRO A 22 -5.25 19.93 -0.25
CA PRO A 22 -4.15 20.32 -1.12
C PRO A 22 -3.01 19.31 -1.16
N TYR A 23 -2.61 18.78 0.00
CA TYR A 23 -1.55 17.78 0.08
C TYR A 23 -1.99 16.44 -0.53
N ALA A 24 -3.22 15.98 -0.26
CA ALA A 24 -3.77 14.79 -0.88
C ALA A 24 -3.80 14.90 -2.41
N LYS A 25 -4.20 16.06 -2.94
CA LYS A 25 -4.19 16.35 -4.39
C LYS A 25 -2.77 16.34 -4.96
N ALA A 26 -1.80 16.88 -4.24
CA ALA A 26 -0.39 16.85 -4.66
C ALA A 26 0.16 15.42 -4.74
N LEU A 27 -0.33 14.49 -3.90
CA LEU A 27 -0.03 13.06 -3.96
C LEU A 27 -0.79 12.32 -5.08
N GLY A 28 -1.68 12.99 -5.81
CA GLY A 28 -2.46 12.45 -6.91
C GLY A 28 -3.82 11.85 -6.50
N VAL A 29 -4.32 12.14 -5.30
CA VAL A 29 -5.68 11.79 -4.90
C VAL A 29 -6.66 12.68 -5.65
N ASP A 30 -7.67 12.08 -6.29
CA ASP A 30 -8.84 12.81 -6.78
C ASP A 30 -9.76 13.08 -5.59
N ILE A 31 -9.73 14.34 -5.12
CA ILE A 31 -10.50 14.77 -3.95
C ILE A 31 -11.98 14.98 -4.25
N ASP A 32 -12.34 15.16 -5.52
CA ASP A 32 -13.75 15.41 -5.94
C ASP A 32 -14.60 14.14 -5.85
N ILE A 33 -13.96 12.96 -5.94
CA ILE A 33 -14.59 11.64 -5.81
C ILE A 33 -14.18 10.88 -4.54
N LEU A 34 -13.48 11.53 -3.63
CA LEU A 34 -13.11 10.95 -2.33
C LEU A 34 -14.22 11.19 -1.31
N TYR A 35 -14.80 10.12 -0.76
CA TYR A 35 -15.77 10.21 0.33
C TYR A 35 -15.04 10.45 1.65
N ILE A 36 -15.14 11.66 2.20
CA ILE A 36 -14.51 12.03 3.48
C ILE A 36 -15.59 12.16 4.55
N SER A 37 -15.30 11.63 5.73
CA SER A 37 -16.10 11.82 6.93
C SER A 37 -15.20 12.14 8.11
N GLN A 38 -15.61 13.12 8.92
CA GLN A 38 -14.93 13.57 10.14
C GLN A 38 -15.86 13.34 11.33
N PRO A 39 -15.81 12.16 11.95
CA PRO A 39 -16.69 11.78 13.07
C PRO A 39 -16.27 12.46 14.37
N ASP A 40 -17.23 12.69 15.26
CA ASP A 40 -17.02 13.32 16.56
C ASP A 40 -16.54 12.33 17.63
N ASP A 41 -16.86 11.05 17.48
CA ASP A 41 -16.51 9.98 18.42
C ASP A 41 -16.19 8.65 17.71
N GLY A 42 -15.65 7.69 18.48
CA GLY A 42 -15.22 6.40 17.95
C GLY A 42 -16.38 5.51 17.48
N GLU A 43 -17.53 5.58 18.14
CA GLU A 43 -18.75 4.86 17.75
C GLU A 43 -19.23 5.33 16.38
N GLN A 44 -19.34 6.64 16.19
CA GLN A 44 -19.73 7.24 14.91
C GLN A 44 -18.76 6.89 13.79
N ALA A 45 -17.44 6.97 14.04
CA ALA A 45 -16.42 6.59 13.07
C ALA A 45 -16.59 5.14 12.57
N LEU A 46 -16.84 4.23 13.50
CA LEU A 46 -16.97 2.81 13.18
C LEU A 46 -18.33 2.47 12.53
N GLU A 47 -19.40 3.19 12.86
CA GLU A 47 -20.70 3.08 12.21
C GLU A 47 -20.66 3.62 10.77
N ILE A 48 -19.97 4.74 10.53
CA ILE A 48 -19.74 5.28 9.20
C ILE A 48 -18.91 4.28 8.36
N THR A 49 -17.83 3.73 8.95
CA THR A 49 -17.02 2.68 8.31
C THR A 49 -17.87 1.48 7.94
N GLU A 50 -18.71 0.99 8.86
CA GLU A 50 -19.64 -0.11 8.61
C GLU A 50 -20.59 0.21 7.45
N THR A 51 -21.16 1.41 7.43
CA THR A 51 -22.09 1.86 6.39
C THR A 51 -21.43 1.93 5.03
N MET A 52 -20.22 2.50 4.94
CA MET A 52 -19.44 2.57 3.70
C MET A 52 -19.15 1.16 3.15
N VAL A 53 -18.72 0.22 3.99
CA VAL A 53 -18.44 -1.16 3.58
C VAL A 53 -19.73 -1.88 3.15
N ARG A 54 -20.81 -1.68 3.88
CA ARG A 54 -22.11 -2.31 3.63
C ARG A 54 -22.78 -1.82 2.36
N SER A 55 -22.47 -0.60 1.92
CA SER A 55 -23.04 -0.02 0.70
C SER A 55 -22.70 -0.82 -0.56
N GLY A 56 -21.55 -1.53 -0.55
CA GLY A 56 -21.01 -2.22 -1.73
C GLY A 56 -20.50 -1.29 -2.84
N ALA A 57 -20.54 0.03 -2.63
CA ALA A 57 -20.09 1.04 -3.60
C ALA A 57 -18.65 1.51 -3.36
N ILE A 58 -18.07 1.21 -2.21
CA ILE A 58 -16.73 1.65 -1.82
C ILE A 58 -15.75 0.47 -1.89
N ASP A 59 -14.63 0.64 -2.61
CA ASP A 59 -13.62 -0.41 -2.78
C ASP A 59 -12.58 -0.42 -1.66
N ILE A 60 -12.29 0.75 -1.09
CA ILE A 60 -11.37 0.89 0.04
C ILE A 60 -11.88 1.94 1.03
N VAL A 61 -11.85 1.61 2.32
CA VAL A 61 -12.08 2.56 3.42
C VAL A 61 -10.83 2.65 4.28
N ILE A 62 -10.35 3.86 4.50
CA ILE A 62 -9.22 4.16 5.39
C ILE A 62 -9.76 4.82 6.65
N VAL A 63 -9.39 4.30 7.83
CA VAL A 63 -9.71 4.91 9.13
C VAL A 63 -8.42 5.46 9.73
N ASP A 64 -8.32 6.78 9.83
CA ASP A 64 -7.15 7.50 10.32
C ASP A 64 -7.50 8.35 11.55
N SER A 65 -7.08 7.99 12.73
CA SER A 65 -6.40 6.74 13.13
C SER A 65 -7.16 6.06 14.28
N VAL A 66 -6.86 4.78 14.55
CA VAL A 66 -7.43 4.07 15.72
C VAL A 66 -7.15 4.81 17.03
N ALA A 67 -6.03 5.53 17.11
CA ALA A 67 -5.66 6.31 18.31
C ALA A 67 -6.67 7.43 18.63
N ALA A 68 -7.34 7.96 17.61
CA ALA A 68 -8.33 9.03 17.73
C ALA A 68 -9.78 8.52 17.90
N LEU A 69 -10.01 7.19 17.85
CA LEU A 69 -11.34 6.62 18.09
C LEU A 69 -11.66 6.63 19.60
N VAL A 70 -11.97 7.82 20.11
CA VAL A 70 -12.34 8.01 21.53
C VAL A 70 -13.80 7.58 21.71
N PRO A 71 -14.10 6.70 22.68
CA PRO A 71 -15.48 6.34 23.00
C PRO A 71 -16.30 7.54 23.45
N ARG A 72 -17.57 7.63 23.03
CA ARG A 72 -18.48 8.72 23.41
C ARG A 72 -18.56 8.91 24.91
N ALA A 73 -18.65 7.82 25.67
CA ALA A 73 -18.71 7.87 27.13
C ALA A 73 -17.45 8.49 27.78
N GLU A 74 -16.31 8.45 27.07
CA GLU A 74 -15.08 9.12 27.53
C GLU A 74 -15.12 10.62 27.23
N ILE A 75 -15.72 11.01 26.10
CA ILE A 75 -15.90 12.42 25.72
C ILE A 75 -16.91 13.14 26.63
N GLU A 76 -17.99 12.43 26.99
CA GLU A 76 -19.06 12.97 27.86
C GLU A 76 -18.72 12.92 29.36
N GLY A 77 -17.65 12.19 29.74
CA GLY A 77 -17.17 12.05 31.11
C GLY A 77 -16.47 13.34 31.63
N GLU A 78 -16.26 13.40 32.94
CA GLU A 78 -15.52 14.50 33.57
C GLU A 78 -14.00 14.30 33.43
N MET A 79 -13.27 15.42 33.43
CA MET A 79 -11.79 15.37 33.42
C MET A 79 -11.27 14.67 34.67
N GLY A 80 -10.56 13.56 34.44
CA GLY A 80 -10.00 12.73 35.51
C GLY A 80 -10.71 11.39 35.73
N ASP A 81 -11.87 11.19 35.08
CA ASP A 81 -12.56 9.92 35.12
C ASP A 81 -11.73 8.78 34.51
N SER A 82 -11.83 7.61 35.09
CA SER A 82 -11.12 6.43 34.60
C SER A 82 -11.95 5.66 33.56
N HIS A 83 -11.55 5.76 32.31
CA HIS A 83 -12.20 5.07 31.19
C HIS A 83 -11.41 3.87 30.67
N MET A 84 -10.71 3.17 31.57
CA MET A 84 -9.83 2.06 31.21
C MET A 84 -10.56 0.96 30.40
N GLY A 85 -10.03 0.71 29.20
CA GLY A 85 -10.46 -0.40 28.35
C GLY A 85 -11.72 -0.14 27.51
N LEU A 86 -12.37 1.03 27.59
CA LEU A 86 -13.55 1.35 26.75
C LEU A 86 -13.22 1.29 25.26
N GLN A 87 -12.15 1.93 24.82
CA GLN A 87 -11.70 1.89 23.42
C GLN A 87 -11.43 0.44 22.95
N ALA A 88 -10.82 -0.41 23.81
CA ALA A 88 -10.56 -1.80 23.45
C ALA A 88 -11.86 -2.63 23.32
N ARG A 89 -12.89 -2.33 24.12
CA ARG A 89 -14.22 -2.95 24.02
C ARG A 89 -14.93 -2.51 22.74
N LEU A 90 -14.92 -1.21 22.44
CA LEU A 90 -15.48 -0.62 21.23
C LEU A 90 -14.86 -1.28 19.98
N MET A 91 -13.53 -1.30 19.90
CA MET A 91 -12.81 -1.94 18.79
C MET A 91 -13.15 -3.44 18.67
N SER A 92 -13.23 -4.16 19.79
CA SER A 92 -13.58 -5.58 19.76
C SER A 92 -14.99 -5.82 19.26
N GLN A 93 -15.95 -4.96 19.60
CA GLN A 93 -17.32 -5.03 19.13
C GLN A 93 -17.43 -4.71 17.65
N ALA A 94 -16.82 -3.59 17.22
CA ALA A 94 -16.84 -3.14 15.84
C ALA A 94 -16.18 -4.16 14.89
N LEU A 95 -15.01 -4.70 15.25
CA LEU A 95 -14.29 -5.65 14.41
C LEU A 95 -15.06 -6.98 14.24
N ARG A 96 -15.84 -7.42 15.22
CA ARG A 96 -16.73 -8.57 15.05
C ARG A 96 -17.79 -8.32 13.99
N LYS A 97 -18.39 -7.11 13.97
CA LYS A 97 -19.38 -6.72 12.95
C LYS A 97 -18.71 -6.57 11.58
N LEU A 98 -17.64 -5.77 11.52
CA LEU A 98 -16.93 -5.47 10.27
C LEU A 98 -16.39 -6.71 9.56
N THR A 99 -15.84 -7.68 10.31
CA THR A 99 -15.33 -8.92 9.71
C THR A 99 -16.41 -9.68 8.94
N GLY A 100 -17.62 -9.77 9.50
CA GLY A 100 -18.74 -10.44 8.84
C GLY A 100 -19.21 -9.74 7.57
N ILE A 101 -19.10 -8.42 7.54
CA ILE A 101 -19.54 -7.59 6.40
C ILE A 101 -18.46 -7.55 5.32
N THR A 102 -17.20 -7.33 5.71
CA THR A 102 -16.05 -7.27 4.81
C THR A 102 -15.87 -8.55 4.02
N ASN A 103 -16.15 -9.71 4.64
CA ASN A 103 -16.10 -11.00 3.94
C ASN A 103 -17.19 -11.17 2.85
N LYS A 104 -18.22 -10.33 2.86
CA LYS A 104 -19.33 -10.34 1.90
C LYS A 104 -19.25 -9.19 0.90
N SER A 105 -18.35 -8.26 1.12
CA SER A 105 -18.11 -7.10 0.26
C SER A 105 -16.74 -7.22 -0.41
N ASN A 106 -16.55 -6.54 -1.53
CA ASN A 106 -15.24 -6.41 -2.16
C ASN A 106 -14.45 -5.22 -1.62
N CYS A 107 -14.83 -4.69 -0.47
CA CYS A 107 -14.21 -3.53 0.14
C CYS A 107 -13.03 -3.90 1.03
N THR A 108 -11.91 -3.22 0.86
CA THR A 108 -10.74 -3.32 1.75
C THR A 108 -10.84 -2.27 2.84
N VAL A 109 -10.75 -2.68 4.11
CA VAL A 109 -10.71 -1.73 5.24
C VAL A 109 -9.28 -1.64 5.80
N VAL A 110 -8.74 -0.42 5.82
CA VAL A 110 -7.40 -0.10 6.33
C VAL A 110 -7.54 0.69 7.62
N PHE A 111 -7.01 0.16 8.71
CA PHE A 111 -6.88 0.89 9.96
C PHE A 111 -5.45 1.38 10.14
N ILE A 112 -5.27 2.68 10.21
CA ILE A 112 -4.00 3.29 10.63
C ILE A 112 -3.95 3.29 12.16
N ASN A 113 -2.81 2.89 12.73
CA ASN A 113 -2.65 2.87 14.18
C ASN A 113 -1.30 3.44 14.59
N GLN A 114 -1.23 3.93 15.80
CA GLN A 114 -0.02 4.51 16.36
C GLN A 114 0.63 3.55 17.35
N LEU A 115 1.96 3.57 17.39
CA LEU A 115 2.74 2.86 18.40
C LEU A 115 2.81 3.70 19.68
N ARG A 116 2.72 3.03 20.81
CA ARG A 116 2.92 3.58 22.16
C ARG A 116 3.91 2.69 22.88
N GLU A 117 4.58 3.23 23.86
CA GLU A 117 5.46 2.48 24.74
C GLU A 117 4.78 2.17 26.08
N LYS A 118 4.90 0.95 26.52
CA LYS A 118 4.46 0.54 27.86
C LYS A 118 5.50 0.96 28.89
N ILE A 119 5.10 1.75 29.86
CA ILE A 119 5.95 2.14 30.99
C ILE A 119 6.23 0.91 31.85
N GLY A 120 7.49 0.72 32.28
CA GLY A 120 7.90 -0.33 33.22
C GLY A 120 8.21 -1.70 32.60
N VAL A 121 8.27 -1.82 31.27
CA VAL A 121 8.72 -3.05 30.60
C VAL A 121 10.24 -3.02 30.46
N THR A 122 10.94 -3.74 31.35
CA THR A 122 12.41 -3.82 31.36
C THR A 122 12.95 -4.89 30.39
N PHE A 123 12.15 -5.91 30.07
CA PHE A 123 12.54 -7.00 29.19
C PHE A 123 11.47 -7.23 28.09
N GLY A 124 11.90 -7.52 26.87
CA GLY A 124 11.04 -7.73 25.72
C GLY A 124 10.71 -6.44 24.96
N ASN A 125 9.70 -6.50 24.08
CA ASN A 125 9.30 -5.34 23.28
C ASN A 125 8.28 -4.48 24.05
N PRO A 126 8.61 -3.24 24.45
CA PRO A 126 7.70 -2.34 25.14
C PRO A 126 6.60 -1.78 24.23
N GLU A 127 6.75 -1.90 22.91
CA GLU A 127 5.82 -1.29 21.96
C GLU A 127 4.45 -1.94 22.01
N THR A 128 3.43 -1.12 22.02
CA THR A 128 2.01 -1.50 21.97
C THR A 128 1.25 -0.59 21.04
N THR A 129 0.04 -0.98 20.67
CA THR A 129 -0.87 -0.18 19.84
C THR A 129 -2.09 0.23 20.66
N THR A 130 -2.71 1.34 20.30
CA THR A 130 -4.01 1.78 20.85
C THR A 130 -5.14 0.85 20.42
N GLY A 131 -6.31 0.93 21.05
CA GLY A 131 -7.49 0.14 20.70
C GLY A 131 -7.43 -1.33 21.11
N GLY A 132 -6.48 -1.71 21.98
CA GLY A 132 -6.36 -3.05 22.53
C GLY A 132 -5.75 -4.06 21.55
N ARG A 133 -6.11 -5.35 21.73
CA ARG A 133 -5.49 -6.48 20.99
C ARG A 133 -6.34 -6.98 19.83
N ALA A 134 -7.61 -6.57 19.72
CA ALA A 134 -8.57 -7.12 18.78
C ALA A 134 -8.11 -7.00 17.32
N LEU A 135 -7.63 -5.82 16.91
CA LEU A 135 -7.17 -5.56 15.56
C LEU A 135 -6.04 -6.50 15.12
N LYS A 136 -5.13 -6.88 16.04
CA LYS A 136 -4.05 -7.83 15.76
C LYS A 136 -4.57 -9.23 15.37
N PHE A 137 -5.71 -9.63 15.92
CA PHE A 137 -6.33 -10.93 15.60
C PHE A 137 -7.17 -10.86 14.34
N TYR A 138 -8.01 -9.83 14.20
CA TYR A 138 -8.96 -9.70 13.08
C TYR A 138 -8.28 -9.34 11.76
N SER A 139 -7.22 -8.53 11.76
CA SER A 139 -6.53 -8.14 10.53
C SER A 139 -6.05 -9.33 9.71
N SER A 140 -6.23 -9.26 8.39
CA SER A 140 -5.67 -10.22 7.42
C SER A 140 -4.20 -9.93 7.16
N ILE A 141 -3.84 -8.65 7.04
CA ILE A 141 -2.48 -8.17 6.86
C ILE A 141 -2.18 -7.16 7.97
N ARG A 142 -0.96 -7.21 8.53
CA ARG A 142 -0.44 -6.20 9.43
C ARG A 142 0.95 -5.79 8.97
N MET A 143 1.10 -4.50 8.74
CA MET A 143 2.36 -3.88 8.34
C MET A 143 2.87 -2.98 9.47
N GLU A 144 4.17 -3.03 9.72
CA GLU A 144 4.88 -2.14 10.63
C GLU A 144 5.76 -1.22 9.78
N ILE A 145 5.49 0.08 9.88
CA ILE A 145 6.17 1.10 9.08
C ILE A 145 7.13 1.85 9.99
N ARG A 146 8.40 1.95 9.54
CA ARG A 146 9.45 2.66 10.26
C ARG A 146 10.27 3.52 9.31
N LYS A 147 10.67 4.68 9.79
CA LYS A 147 11.70 5.48 9.15
C LYS A 147 13.05 4.78 9.33
N ALA A 148 13.73 4.52 8.21
CA ALA A 148 15.07 3.90 8.21
C ALA A 148 16.16 4.98 8.14
N ASP A 149 16.02 5.95 7.22
CA ASP A 149 17.02 7.00 7.01
C ASP A 149 16.37 8.30 6.52
N VAL A 150 17.14 9.37 6.47
CA VAL A 150 16.73 10.69 5.99
C VAL A 150 17.33 10.94 4.61
N LEU A 151 16.47 11.28 3.64
CA LEU A 151 16.92 11.65 2.31
C LEU A 151 17.21 13.16 2.27
N LYS A 152 18.41 13.49 1.81
CA LYS A 152 18.88 14.88 1.70
C LYS A 152 19.26 15.21 0.27
N GLN A 153 18.96 16.43 -0.14
CA GLN A 153 19.46 17.03 -1.35
C GLN A 153 20.29 18.26 -0.96
N GLY A 154 21.61 18.11 -0.97
CA GLY A 154 22.51 19.10 -0.34
C GLY A 154 22.29 19.11 1.19
N THR A 155 21.89 20.27 1.71
CA THR A 155 21.58 20.45 3.15
C THR A 155 20.09 20.25 3.47
N GLU A 156 19.22 20.22 2.47
CA GLU A 156 17.78 20.14 2.64
C GLU A 156 17.31 18.70 2.79
N ILE A 157 16.37 18.47 3.72
CA ILE A 157 15.71 17.18 3.91
C ILE A 157 14.52 17.11 2.96
N VAL A 158 14.60 16.21 1.96
CA VAL A 158 13.59 16.06 0.91
C VAL A 158 12.66 14.85 1.10
N GLY A 159 12.98 13.97 2.04
CA GLY A 159 12.19 12.76 2.25
C GLY A 159 12.80 11.80 3.27
N ASN A 160 12.26 10.58 3.29
CA ASN A 160 12.71 9.50 4.14
C ASN A 160 12.87 8.20 3.35
N ARG A 161 13.89 7.43 3.65
CA ARG A 161 13.92 5.99 3.40
C ARG A 161 13.01 5.32 4.41
N THR A 162 12.05 4.57 3.95
CA THR A 162 11.02 3.94 4.78
C THR A 162 11.14 2.42 4.68
N LYS A 163 11.07 1.76 5.82
CA LYS A 163 11.06 0.30 5.93
C LYS A 163 9.69 -0.19 6.37
N VAL A 164 9.10 -1.11 5.62
CA VAL A 164 7.82 -1.74 5.91
C VAL A 164 8.05 -3.23 6.14
N LYS A 165 7.70 -3.70 7.34
CA LYS A 165 7.72 -5.13 7.67
C LYS A 165 6.30 -5.68 7.69
N VAL A 166 6.04 -6.72 6.93
CA VAL A 166 4.78 -7.46 6.96
C VAL A 166 4.80 -8.41 8.16
N ALA A 167 4.29 -7.94 9.31
CA ALA A 167 4.33 -8.69 10.56
C ALA A 167 3.28 -9.80 10.65
N LYS A 168 2.21 -9.72 9.83
CA LYS A 168 1.17 -10.75 9.67
C LYS A 168 0.65 -10.73 8.25
N ASN A 169 0.44 -11.89 7.67
CA ASN A 169 -0.20 -12.04 6.37
C ASN A 169 -0.96 -13.38 6.33
N LYS A 170 -2.25 -13.34 5.96
CA LYS A 170 -3.09 -14.54 5.81
C LYS A 170 -3.22 -14.99 4.34
N VAL A 171 -2.78 -14.15 3.39
CA VAL A 171 -2.95 -14.39 1.95
C VAL A 171 -1.65 -14.68 1.22
N ALA A 172 -0.49 -14.50 1.89
CA ALA A 172 0.84 -14.80 1.38
C ALA A 172 1.82 -15.03 2.55
N PRO A 173 3.06 -15.53 2.32
CA PRO A 173 4.05 -15.70 3.36
C PRO A 173 4.35 -14.36 4.10
N PRO A 174 4.25 -14.34 5.43
CA PRO A 174 4.55 -13.15 6.25
C PRO A 174 6.05 -12.91 6.40
N PHE A 175 6.39 -11.89 7.19
CA PHE A 175 7.74 -11.49 7.63
C PHE A 175 8.65 -10.95 6.53
N ARG A 176 8.08 -10.67 5.34
CA ARG A 176 8.79 -9.95 4.30
C ARG A 176 8.97 -8.48 4.67
N THR A 177 10.04 -7.90 4.17
CA THR A 177 10.36 -6.48 4.37
C THR A 177 10.52 -5.82 3.01
N ALA A 178 9.96 -4.62 2.85
CA ALA A 178 10.20 -3.74 1.71
C ALA A 178 10.81 -2.43 2.22
N GLU A 179 11.69 -1.85 1.42
CA GLU A 179 12.30 -0.54 1.68
C GLU A 179 12.16 0.34 0.45
N PHE A 180 11.65 1.54 0.63
CA PHE A 180 11.44 2.51 -0.44
C PHE A 180 11.56 3.94 0.07
N ASP A 181 11.70 4.89 -0.86
CA ASP A 181 11.79 6.31 -0.53
C ASP A 181 10.42 6.95 -0.54
N ILE A 182 10.11 7.76 0.48
CA ILE A 182 8.98 8.69 0.49
C ILE A 182 9.55 10.10 0.34
N ILE A 183 9.17 10.79 -0.74
CA ILE A 183 9.55 12.16 -1.03
C ILE A 183 8.44 13.09 -0.59
N TYR A 184 8.77 14.12 0.19
CA TYR A 184 7.77 15.06 0.69
C TYR A 184 7.06 15.79 -0.46
N GLY A 185 5.73 15.86 -0.38
CA GLY A 185 4.87 16.44 -1.41
C GLY A 185 4.74 15.63 -2.71
N LYS A 186 5.46 14.50 -2.86
CA LYS A 186 5.40 13.63 -4.05
C LYS A 186 5.00 12.19 -3.75
N GLY A 187 5.14 11.75 -2.48
CA GLY A 187 4.83 10.40 -2.06
C GLY A 187 5.95 9.39 -2.35
N ILE A 188 5.60 8.14 -2.61
CA ILE A 188 6.55 7.05 -2.86
C ILE A 188 7.27 7.28 -4.19
N SER A 189 8.62 7.20 -4.16
CA SER A 189 9.46 7.28 -5.36
C SER A 189 9.40 5.96 -6.14
N LYS A 190 8.48 5.89 -7.08
CA LYS A 190 8.24 4.68 -7.89
C LYS A 190 9.47 4.31 -8.71
N GLU A 191 10.09 5.27 -9.37
CA GLU A 191 11.31 5.05 -10.17
C GLU A 191 12.48 4.58 -9.32
N GLY A 192 12.55 5.07 -8.06
CA GLY A 192 13.58 4.64 -7.11
C GLY A 192 13.39 3.20 -6.65
N ASP A 193 12.15 2.79 -6.43
CA ASP A 193 11.80 1.42 -6.04
C ASP A 193 12.07 0.44 -7.20
N ILE A 194 11.61 0.78 -8.42
CA ILE A 194 11.88 -0.01 -9.62
C ILE A 194 13.39 -0.17 -9.86
N LEU A 195 14.15 0.92 -9.75
CA LEU A 195 15.61 0.90 -9.95
C LEU A 195 16.32 0.00 -8.93
N ASP A 196 15.96 0.12 -7.65
CA ASP A 196 16.56 -0.68 -6.58
C ASP A 196 16.24 -2.17 -6.79
N LEU A 197 14.98 -2.52 -7.01
CA LEU A 197 14.56 -3.90 -7.24
C LEU A 197 15.17 -4.50 -8.51
N ALA A 198 15.25 -3.71 -9.59
CA ALA A 198 15.86 -4.16 -10.85
C ALA A 198 17.37 -4.37 -10.72
N ALA A 199 18.04 -3.57 -9.89
CA ALA A 199 19.47 -3.75 -9.60
C ALA A 199 19.72 -4.99 -8.71
N ASP A 200 18.82 -5.25 -7.75
CA ASP A 200 18.93 -6.42 -6.86
C ASP A 200 18.76 -7.76 -7.58
N VAL A 201 18.06 -7.75 -8.73
CA VAL A 201 17.83 -8.95 -9.55
C VAL A 201 18.58 -8.94 -10.90
N ASP A 202 19.58 -8.08 -11.02
CA ASP A 202 20.46 -7.94 -12.21
C ASP A 202 19.74 -7.62 -13.53
N ILE A 203 18.49 -7.14 -13.50
CA ILE A 203 17.79 -6.58 -14.67
C ILE A 203 18.45 -5.27 -15.08
N VAL A 204 18.79 -4.42 -14.11
CA VAL A 204 19.62 -3.23 -14.28
C VAL A 204 21.01 -3.56 -13.75
N ASN A 205 22.03 -3.44 -14.61
CA ASN A 205 23.40 -3.65 -14.23
C ASN A 205 23.92 -2.46 -13.40
N LYS A 206 24.44 -2.74 -12.20
CA LYS A 206 25.07 -1.76 -11.32
C LYS A 206 26.56 -2.06 -11.19
N SER A 207 27.38 -1.21 -11.79
CA SER A 207 28.85 -1.30 -11.70
C SER A 207 29.41 -0.06 -11.01
N GLY A 208 29.80 -0.23 -9.74
CA GLY A 208 30.22 0.88 -8.89
C GLY A 208 29.09 1.91 -8.74
N ALA A 209 29.31 3.14 -9.17
CA ALA A 209 28.31 4.21 -9.17
C ALA A 209 27.44 4.23 -10.45
N TRP A 210 27.73 3.42 -11.45
CA TRP A 210 27.04 3.45 -12.74
C TRP A 210 25.91 2.45 -12.79
N TYR A 211 24.79 2.90 -13.37
CA TYR A 211 23.62 2.07 -13.70
C TYR A 211 23.49 1.96 -15.21
N ALA A 212 23.21 0.77 -15.70
CA ALA A 212 23.00 0.49 -17.14
C ALA A 212 21.85 -0.51 -17.31
N TYR A 213 21.03 -0.29 -18.32
CA TYR A 213 20.00 -1.21 -18.75
C TYR A 213 20.26 -1.61 -20.21
N LYS A 214 20.42 -2.91 -20.47
CA LYS A 214 20.91 -3.41 -21.75
C LYS A 214 22.25 -2.71 -22.09
N GLU A 215 22.33 -2.04 -23.26
CA GLU A 215 23.52 -1.29 -23.70
C GLU A 215 23.49 0.19 -23.32
N THR A 216 22.39 0.66 -22.71
CA THR A 216 22.18 2.07 -22.39
C THR A 216 22.63 2.39 -20.97
N ARG A 217 23.53 3.37 -20.83
CA ARG A 217 23.88 3.94 -19.52
C ARG A 217 22.74 4.85 -19.06
N ILE A 218 22.11 4.52 -17.93
CA ILE A 218 20.96 5.28 -17.41
C ILE A 218 21.35 6.31 -16.34
N GLY A 219 22.58 6.25 -15.81
CA GLY A 219 23.06 7.32 -14.93
C GLY A 219 24.26 6.93 -14.07
N GLN A 220 24.99 7.95 -13.63
CA GLN A 220 25.99 7.83 -12.58
C GLN A 220 25.37 8.28 -11.26
N GLY A 221 25.29 7.38 -10.31
CA GLY A 221 24.58 7.56 -9.04
C GLY A 221 23.08 7.32 -9.15
N ARG A 222 22.50 6.95 -8.02
CA ARG A 222 21.07 6.54 -7.92
C ARG A 222 20.12 7.67 -8.33
N GLU A 223 20.40 8.91 -7.93
CA GLU A 223 19.50 10.05 -8.24
C GLU A 223 19.46 10.38 -9.74
N ASN A 224 20.62 10.33 -10.43
CA ASN A 224 20.66 10.53 -11.86
C ASN A 224 19.95 9.41 -12.62
N ALA A 225 20.10 8.16 -12.18
CA ALA A 225 19.39 7.03 -12.78
C ALA A 225 17.86 7.13 -12.57
N LYS A 226 17.41 7.57 -11.40
CA LYS A 226 15.98 7.86 -11.14
C LYS A 226 15.44 8.95 -12.05
N GLN A 227 16.23 10.04 -12.22
CA GLN A 227 15.84 11.14 -13.09
C GLN A 227 15.73 10.66 -14.54
N PHE A 228 16.72 9.90 -15.00
CA PHE A 228 16.70 9.31 -16.34
C PHE A 228 15.44 8.43 -16.57
N LEU A 229 15.09 7.54 -15.62
CA LEU A 229 13.89 6.71 -15.72
C LEU A 229 12.60 7.54 -15.73
N ARG A 230 12.57 8.69 -15.03
CA ARG A 230 11.43 9.62 -15.05
C ARG A 230 11.27 10.29 -16.41
N GLU A 231 12.38 10.60 -17.08
CA GLU A 231 12.40 11.19 -18.42
C GLU A 231 12.15 10.16 -19.53
N HIS A 232 12.30 8.86 -19.22
CA HIS A 232 12.10 7.75 -20.14
C HIS A 232 11.05 6.76 -19.60
N PRO A 233 9.75 7.14 -19.59
CA PRO A 233 8.68 6.34 -18.96
C PRO A 233 8.49 4.99 -19.62
N GLU A 234 8.76 4.85 -20.92
CA GLU A 234 8.66 3.57 -21.64
C GLU A 234 9.69 2.56 -21.12
N MET A 235 10.94 3.00 -20.95
CA MET A 235 12.01 2.17 -20.38
C MET A 235 11.71 1.81 -18.92
N CYS A 236 11.20 2.78 -18.15
CA CYS A 236 10.79 2.54 -16.76
C CYS A 236 9.69 1.49 -16.67
N ALA A 237 8.69 1.53 -17.57
CA ALA A 237 7.61 0.56 -17.63
C ALA A 237 8.11 -0.85 -18.05
N GLU A 238 9.05 -0.91 -18.99
CA GLU A 238 9.67 -2.18 -19.39
C GLU A 238 10.43 -2.82 -18.23
N ILE A 239 11.21 -2.05 -17.50
CA ILE A 239 11.96 -2.53 -16.33
C ILE A 239 10.99 -2.97 -15.22
N ASP A 240 9.93 -2.19 -14.93
CA ASP A 240 8.89 -2.55 -13.93
C ASP A 240 8.23 -3.89 -14.31
N HIS A 241 7.87 -4.07 -15.58
CA HIS A 241 7.32 -5.33 -16.08
C HIS A 241 8.27 -6.51 -15.84
N LEU A 242 9.55 -6.37 -16.20
CA LEU A 242 10.53 -7.45 -15.99
C LEU A 242 10.73 -7.77 -14.50
N VAL A 243 10.76 -6.76 -13.63
CA VAL A 243 10.81 -6.95 -12.18
C VAL A 243 9.58 -7.72 -11.70
N ARG A 244 8.37 -7.35 -12.15
CA ARG A 244 7.12 -8.04 -11.78
C ARG A 244 7.09 -9.48 -12.26
N VAL A 245 7.56 -9.74 -13.47
CA VAL A 245 7.69 -11.10 -14.00
C VAL A 245 8.68 -11.91 -13.16
N HIS A 246 9.84 -11.34 -12.80
CA HIS A 246 10.82 -12.01 -11.94
C HIS A 246 10.23 -12.43 -10.60
N TYR A 247 9.41 -11.58 -9.99
CA TYR A 247 8.72 -11.88 -8.71
C TYR A 247 7.41 -12.68 -8.87
N GLY A 248 7.04 -13.08 -10.09
CA GLY A 248 5.84 -13.88 -10.37
C GLY A 248 4.54 -13.10 -10.18
N LEU A 249 4.57 -11.78 -10.27
CA LEU A 249 3.40 -10.90 -10.16
C LEU A 249 2.71 -10.71 -11.51
N GLU A 250 3.42 -10.94 -12.61
CA GLU A 250 2.92 -10.87 -13.98
C GLU A 250 3.45 -12.07 -14.78
N GLN A 251 2.73 -12.44 -15.84
CA GLN A 251 3.20 -13.48 -16.76
C GLN A 251 4.11 -12.86 -17.81
N ASN A 252 5.15 -13.59 -18.20
CA ASN A 252 5.98 -13.22 -19.32
C ASN A 252 5.13 -13.34 -20.60
N GLN A 253 4.60 -12.24 -21.13
CA GLN A 253 4.01 -12.25 -22.45
C GLN A 253 5.15 -12.45 -23.45
N ALA A 254 5.39 -13.69 -23.85
CA ALA A 254 6.22 -13.98 -25.00
C ALA A 254 5.68 -13.16 -26.18
N ALA A 255 6.56 -12.43 -26.85
CA ALA A 255 6.23 -11.71 -28.07
C ALA A 255 5.40 -12.63 -28.99
N PRO A 256 4.36 -12.12 -29.68
CA PRO A 256 3.60 -12.93 -30.59
C PRO A 256 4.57 -13.54 -31.62
N GLN A 257 4.68 -14.87 -31.60
CA GLN A 257 5.37 -15.58 -32.66
C GLN A 257 4.59 -15.23 -33.92
N THR A 258 5.22 -14.47 -34.80
CA THR A 258 4.77 -14.31 -36.19
C THR A 258 4.61 -15.71 -36.74
N ALA A 259 3.37 -16.09 -37.00
CA ALA A 259 3.06 -17.29 -37.73
C ALA A 259 3.65 -17.13 -39.14
N GLU A 260 4.83 -17.71 -39.36
CA GLU A 260 5.30 -17.98 -40.71
C GLU A 260 4.31 -18.92 -41.37
N ALA A 261 3.78 -18.45 -42.44
CA ALA A 261 2.91 -19.16 -43.35
C ALA A 261 3.58 -20.49 -43.77
N ALA A 262 2.98 -21.61 -43.39
CA ALA A 262 3.20 -22.85 -44.07
C ALA A 262 2.25 -22.93 -45.25
N ASP A 263 2.78 -22.56 -46.40
CA ASP A 263 2.16 -22.68 -47.71
C ASP A 263 2.11 -24.18 -48.10
N ALA A 264 0.96 -24.51 -48.63
CA ALA A 264 0.63 -25.56 -49.61
C ALA A 264 1.42 -26.88 -49.66
N ALA A 265 0.71 -27.95 -49.50
CA ALA A 265 0.80 -29.10 -50.40
C ALA A 265 -0.56 -29.81 -50.45
N GLU A 266 -1.32 -29.50 -51.51
CA GLU A 266 -2.36 -30.37 -52.07
C GLU A 266 -1.70 -31.73 -52.46
N ALA A 267 -2.35 -32.83 -52.12
CA ALA A 267 -2.19 -34.10 -52.78
C ALA A 267 -3.53 -34.84 -52.83
N PRO A 268 -3.79 -35.58 -53.90
CA PRO A 268 -5.13 -35.78 -54.44
C PRO A 268 -5.87 -36.99 -53.84
N ILE A 269 -7.17 -36.88 -53.98
CA ILE A 269 -8.21 -37.89 -53.69
C ILE A 269 -7.98 -39.11 -54.61
N THR A 270 -7.89 -40.29 -54.03
CA THR A 270 -8.17 -41.55 -54.74
C THR A 270 -9.38 -42.21 -54.07
N GLU A 271 -10.49 -42.23 -54.82
CA GLU A 271 -11.61 -43.14 -54.61
C GLU A 271 -11.13 -44.60 -54.69
N THR A 272 -11.59 -45.41 -53.77
CA THR A 272 -11.85 -46.82 -54.05
C THR A 272 -13.00 -47.31 -53.18
N GLU A 273 -14.02 -47.78 -53.87
CA GLU A 273 -15.19 -48.52 -53.39
C GLU A 273 -14.81 -49.77 -52.54
N PHE A 274 -15.53 -50.06 -51.50
CA PHE A 274 -16.39 -51.22 -51.28
C PHE A 274 -17.16 -51.03 -49.95
#